data_109a7629e945b058fb90163e4a60bd8b
#
_entry.id   109a7629e945b058fb90163e4a60bd8b
#
_cell.length_a   1.000
_cell.length_b   1.000
_cell.length_c   1.000
_cell.angle_alpha   90.00
_cell.angle_beta   90.00
_cell.angle_gamma   90.00
#
_symmetry.space_group_name_H-M   'P 1'
#
loop_
_entity.id
_entity.type
_entity.pdbx_description
1 polymer ?
#
loop_
_entity_poly.entity_id
_entity_poly.type
_entity_poly.pdbx_seq_one_letter_code
_entity_poly.pdbx_strand_id
1 'polypeptide(L)'
;TSTGASTFSVTLGSGAGTFTSTLTGLAQGTTYFVRSFATNVQGTSYGAETSFTTQTTPTVSVTATPTSLTTISAVGGGTISSTGGATITTSGLVWGASTNPEITLSTKTTNGATSGTFTSSITGLTQGTTYYVRAYATNYLGTSYGPNITFTTVTTPTVSATATVTSITGTSATGGGTISSDGGAAVTARGVFGDILRLSDKG
;
A
#
# COMPACT_ATOMS: atom_id res chain seq x y z
N THR A 1 7.92 32.97 29.68
CA THR A 1 8.24 33.76 28.47
C THR A 1 8.49 32.81 27.32
N SER A 2 7.41 32.52 26.55
CA SER A 2 7.52 31.73 25.31
C SER A 2 8.09 32.64 24.22
N THR A 3 9.35 32.45 23.89
CA THR A 3 9.98 33.12 22.74
C THR A 3 9.58 32.35 21.49
N GLY A 4 8.74 32.94 20.63
CA GLY A 4 8.49 32.48 19.28
C GLY A 4 7.15 31.78 18.99
N ALA A 5 6.20 31.73 19.92
CA ALA A 5 4.86 31.25 19.65
C ALA A 5 4.04 32.33 18.92
N SER A 6 3.50 31.99 17.76
CA SER A 6 2.51 32.83 17.09
C SER A 6 1.25 32.87 17.98
N THR A 7 0.95 34.02 18.58
CA THR A 7 -0.28 34.20 19.36
C THR A 7 -1.39 34.69 18.44
N PHE A 8 -2.55 34.08 18.52
CA PHE A 8 -3.76 34.58 17.90
C PHE A 8 -4.82 34.84 18.98
N SER A 9 -5.68 35.81 18.78
CA SER A 9 -6.81 36.07 19.66
C SER A 9 -8.09 36.32 18.87
N VAL A 10 -9.21 35.88 19.41
CA VAL A 10 -10.53 36.14 18.83
C VAL A 10 -11.35 36.89 19.90
N THR A 11 -11.80 38.09 19.55
CA THR A 11 -12.69 38.90 20.40
C THR A 11 -14.13 38.76 19.92
N LEU A 12 -15.03 38.37 20.83
CA LEU A 12 -16.42 37.96 20.50
C LEU A 12 -17.49 38.97 20.97
N GLY A 13 -17.09 40.11 21.52
CA GLY A 13 -18.04 41.09 22.04
C GLY A 13 -17.86 41.33 23.55
N SER A 14 -18.93 41.78 24.22
CA SER A 14 -18.90 42.20 25.63
C SER A 14 -20.07 41.58 26.41
N GLY A 15 -19.97 41.61 27.75
CA GLY A 15 -20.98 41.11 28.66
C GLY A 15 -20.57 39.82 29.36
N ALA A 16 -21.31 39.48 30.44
CA ALA A 16 -21.12 38.24 31.18
C ALA A 16 -21.94 37.10 30.55
N GLY A 17 -21.47 35.88 30.71
CA GLY A 17 -22.15 34.66 30.23
C GLY A 17 -21.21 33.69 29.54
N THR A 18 -21.79 32.62 29.03
CA THR A 18 -21.07 31.64 28.18
C THR A 18 -20.90 32.16 26.76
N PHE A 19 -19.74 31.89 26.20
CA PHE A 19 -19.46 32.21 24.79
C PHE A 19 -18.71 31.04 24.11
N THR A 20 -18.82 30.97 22.79
CA THR A 20 -18.11 29.99 21.94
C THR A 20 -17.41 30.72 20.81
N SER A 21 -16.27 30.20 20.39
CA SER A 21 -15.49 30.75 19.27
C SER A 21 -14.99 29.66 18.37
N THR A 22 -14.97 29.94 17.07
CA THR A 22 -14.31 29.08 16.09
C THR A 22 -12.88 29.58 15.85
N LEU A 23 -11.91 28.72 16.10
CA LEU A 23 -10.51 29.00 15.82
C LEU A 23 -10.21 28.54 14.39
N THR A 24 -9.76 29.45 13.54
CA THR A 24 -9.48 29.18 12.10
C THR A 24 -8.03 29.52 11.74
N GLY A 25 -7.58 29.09 10.58
CA GLY A 25 -6.21 29.34 10.12
C GLY A 25 -5.13 28.53 10.86
N LEU A 26 -5.53 27.43 11.51
CA LEU A 26 -4.63 26.57 12.24
C LEU A 26 -3.83 25.66 11.30
N ALA A 27 -2.56 25.44 11.63
CA ALA A 27 -1.72 24.48 10.91
C ALA A 27 -2.10 23.03 11.29
N GLN A 28 -2.03 22.10 10.35
CA GLN A 28 -2.32 20.69 10.60
C GLN A 28 -1.26 20.05 11.51
N GLY A 29 -1.66 19.07 12.32
CA GLY A 29 -0.78 18.29 13.19
C GLY A 29 -0.11 19.12 14.29
N THR A 30 -0.65 20.29 14.62
CA THR A 30 -0.06 21.23 15.56
C THR A 30 -0.85 21.23 16.85
N THR A 31 -0.13 21.14 17.98
CA THR A 31 -0.74 21.28 19.30
C THR A 31 -0.84 22.75 19.67
N TYR A 32 -2.05 23.18 19.97
CA TYR A 32 -2.39 24.52 20.42
C TYR A 32 -2.80 24.51 21.87
N PHE A 33 -2.34 25.51 22.61
CA PHE A 33 -2.76 25.80 23.98
C PHE A 33 -3.68 26.99 23.93
N VAL A 34 -4.84 26.91 24.55
CA VAL A 34 -5.87 27.96 24.52
C VAL A 34 -6.38 28.28 25.91
N ARG A 35 -6.70 29.56 26.11
CA ARG A 35 -7.32 30.08 27.31
C ARG A 35 -8.42 31.05 26.94
N SER A 36 -9.53 31.02 27.64
CA SER A 36 -10.52 32.11 27.58
C SER A 36 -9.96 33.34 28.28
N PHE A 37 -10.40 34.51 27.88
CA PHE A 37 -10.07 35.77 28.59
C PHE A 37 -11.27 36.69 28.65
N ALA A 38 -11.27 37.57 29.66
CA ALA A 38 -12.20 38.68 29.77
C ALA A 38 -11.46 39.91 30.24
N THR A 39 -11.81 41.06 29.68
CA THR A 39 -11.19 42.36 29.99
C THR A 39 -12.25 43.37 30.44
N ASN A 40 -11.96 44.11 31.48
CA ASN A 40 -12.70 45.31 31.90
C ASN A 40 -11.73 46.46 32.14
N VAL A 41 -12.22 47.56 32.65
CA VAL A 41 -11.42 48.77 32.96
C VAL A 41 -10.33 48.56 34.02
N GLN A 42 -10.39 47.47 34.77
CA GLN A 42 -9.43 47.12 35.82
C GLN A 42 -8.31 46.20 35.29
N GLY A 43 -8.53 45.51 34.15
CA GLY A 43 -7.56 44.62 33.56
C GLY A 43 -8.15 43.36 32.88
N THR A 44 -7.27 42.41 32.53
CA THR A 44 -7.61 41.16 31.86
C THR A 44 -7.41 39.98 32.81
N SER A 45 -8.41 39.10 32.84
CA SER A 45 -8.33 37.81 33.52
C SER A 45 -8.40 36.68 32.52
N TYR A 46 -7.75 35.57 32.84
CA TYR A 46 -7.67 34.37 31.98
C TYR A 46 -8.28 33.17 32.69
N GLY A 47 -8.97 32.33 31.93
CA GLY A 47 -9.40 31.00 32.36
C GLY A 47 -8.24 30.00 32.42
N ALA A 48 -8.55 28.79 32.85
CA ALA A 48 -7.58 27.68 32.82
C ALA A 48 -7.15 27.39 31.39
N GLU A 49 -5.89 26.96 31.22
CA GLU A 49 -5.34 26.54 29.95
C GLU A 49 -5.84 25.15 29.61
N THR A 50 -6.16 24.92 28.35
CA THR A 50 -6.42 23.63 27.76
C THR A 50 -5.66 23.51 26.45
N SER A 51 -5.49 22.29 25.95
CA SER A 51 -4.79 22.05 24.67
C SER A 51 -5.60 21.10 23.77
N PHE A 52 -5.36 21.23 22.48
CA PHE A 52 -5.84 20.31 21.47
C PHE A 52 -4.82 20.22 20.34
N THR A 53 -4.85 19.13 19.58
CA THR A 53 -4.01 18.97 18.39
C THR A 53 -4.89 18.90 17.15
N THR A 54 -4.54 19.66 16.13
CA THR A 54 -5.24 19.64 14.85
C THR A 54 -4.97 18.32 14.10
N GLN A 55 -5.93 17.91 13.30
CA GLN A 55 -5.88 16.65 12.55
C GLN A 55 -4.91 16.73 11.36
N THR A 56 -4.47 15.57 10.89
CA THR A 56 -3.58 15.40 9.72
C THR A 56 -4.13 14.34 8.76
N THR A 57 -3.48 14.19 7.61
CA THR A 57 -3.62 12.99 6.79
C THR A 57 -3.19 11.74 7.57
N PRO A 58 -3.64 10.54 7.18
CA PRO A 58 -3.20 9.29 7.82
C PRO A 58 -1.69 9.09 7.76
N THR A 59 -1.15 8.19 8.57
CA THR A 59 0.22 7.70 8.44
C THR A 59 0.20 6.23 8.04
N VAL A 60 0.74 5.90 6.88
CA VAL A 60 0.96 4.53 6.41
C VAL A 60 2.43 4.19 6.61
N SER A 61 2.73 3.42 7.63
CA SER A 61 4.13 3.14 8.06
C SER A 61 4.76 1.99 7.29
N VAL A 62 3.96 1.06 6.76
CA VAL A 62 4.44 -0.14 6.06
C VAL A 62 3.62 -0.38 4.81
N THR A 63 4.31 -0.66 3.69
CA THR A 63 3.83 -1.47 2.58
C THR A 63 4.50 -2.83 2.70
N ALA A 64 3.75 -3.90 2.90
CA ALA A 64 4.31 -5.23 3.05
C ALA A 64 4.80 -5.76 1.69
N THR A 65 5.94 -6.45 1.71
CA THR A 65 6.44 -7.15 0.52
C THR A 65 5.42 -8.20 0.07
N PRO A 66 4.98 -8.17 -1.19
CA PRO A 66 4.03 -9.14 -1.70
C PRO A 66 4.55 -10.57 -1.62
N THR A 67 3.65 -11.48 -1.28
CA THR A 67 3.86 -12.94 -1.16
C THR A 67 2.88 -13.71 -2.04
N SER A 68 2.93 -15.04 -2.00
CA SER A 68 2.04 -15.90 -2.80
C SER A 68 2.00 -15.49 -4.28
N LEU A 69 3.20 -15.21 -4.82
CA LEU A 69 3.36 -14.74 -6.20
C LEU A 69 2.93 -15.85 -7.18
N THR A 70 2.08 -15.47 -8.12
CA THR A 70 1.70 -16.30 -9.27
C THR A 70 2.04 -15.57 -10.57
N THR A 71 1.67 -16.13 -11.70
CA THR A 71 1.84 -15.48 -13.01
C THR A 71 0.93 -14.25 -13.19
N ILE A 72 -0.17 -14.16 -12.44
CA ILE A 72 -1.22 -13.15 -12.63
C ILE A 72 -1.70 -12.49 -11.33
N SER A 73 -1.15 -12.89 -10.17
CA SER A 73 -1.59 -12.38 -8.87
C SER A 73 -0.49 -12.42 -7.82
N ALA A 74 -0.73 -11.69 -6.72
CA ALA A 74 0.07 -11.68 -5.50
C ALA A 74 -0.82 -11.35 -4.29
N VAL A 75 -0.32 -11.58 -3.09
CA VAL A 75 -0.94 -11.09 -1.85
C VAL A 75 -0.01 -10.06 -1.24
N GLY A 76 -0.51 -8.87 -1.04
CA GLY A 76 0.19 -7.77 -0.40
C GLY A 76 -0.55 -7.24 0.82
N GLY A 77 -0.06 -6.18 1.41
CA GLY A 77 -0.69 -5.54 2.57
C GLY A 77 0.06 -4.30 3.02
N GLY A 78 -0.35 -3.77 4.17
CA GLY A 78 0.29 -2.61 4.76
C GLY A 78 -0.16 -2.38 6.19
N THR A 79 0.43 -1.36 6.83
CA THR A 79 0.08 -0.93 8.17
C THR A 79 -0.21 0.56 8.20
N ILE A 80 -1.41 0.91 8.62
CA ILE A 80 -1.82 2.29 8.90
C ILE A 80 -1.60 2.52 10.39
N SER A 81 -0.53 3.23 10.74
CA SER A 81 -0.10 3.46 12.13
C SER A 81 -0.83 4.61 12.81
N SER A 82 -1.42 5.51 12.03
CA SER A 82 -2.23 6.61 12.55
C SER A 82 -3.32 7.01 11.57
N THR A 83 -4.50 7.33 12.09
CA THR A 83 -5.60 7.90 11.32
C THR A 83 -5.43 9.41 11.07
N GLY A 84 -4.42 10.04 11.73
CA GLY A 84 -4.26 11.50 11.75
C GLY A 84 -5.30 12.22 12.60
N GLY A 85 -5.99 11.50 13.51
CA GLY A 85 -7.07 12.05 14.33
C GLY A 85 -8.43 12.15 13.60
N ALA A 86 -8.50 11.75 12.33
CA ALA A 86 -9.71 11.77 11.50
C ALA A 86 -10.05 10.35 11.01
N THR A 87 -11.32 10.11 10.74
CA THR A 87 -11.79 8.81 10.27
C THR A 87 -11.20 8.47 8.89
N ILE A 88 -10.63 7.26 8.75
CA ILE A 88 -10.24 6.72 7.44
C ILE A 88 -11.50 6.49 6.61
N THR A 89 -11.51 6.97 5.40
CA THR A 89 -12.62 6.77 4.44
C THR A 89 -12.36 5.60 3.51
N THR A 90 -11.09 5.36 3.15
CA THR A 90 -10.66 4.20 2.34
C THR A 90 -9.20 3.88 2.58
N SER A 91 -8.85 2.62 2.39
CA SER A 91 -7.47 2.12 2.43
C SER A 91 -7.30 0.97 1.43
N GLY A 92 -6.07 0.61 1.12
CA GLY A 92 -5.78 -0.50 0.21
C GLY A 92 -4.34 -0.48 -0.30
N LEU A 93 -4.15 -1.19 -1.41
CA LEU A 93 -2.93 -1.20 -2.19
C LEU A 93 -3.17 -0.51 -3.53
N VAL A 94 -2.15 0.16 -4.05
CA VAL A 94 -2.10 0.66 -5.43
C VAL A 94 -0.79 0.18 -6.06
N TRP A 95 -0.85 -0.27 -7.32
CA TRP A 95 0.32 -0.79 -8.02
C TRP A 95 0.36 -0.36 -9.48
N GLY A 96 1.55 -0.44 -10.09
CA GLY A 96 1.78 -0.07 -11.49
C GLY A 96 3.18 -0.43 -11.95
N ALA A 97 3.47 -0.15 -13.22
CA ALA A 97 4.76 -0.40 -13.84
C ALA A 97 5.83 0.68 -13.52
N SER A 98 5.42 1.81 -12.95
CA SER A 98 6.29 2.92 -12.57
C SER A 98 6.38 3.07 -11.06
N THR A 99 7.48 3.66 -10.58
CA THR A 99 7.69 3.96 -9.16
C THR A 99 6.62 4.90 -8.62
N ASN A 100 6.35 4.78 -7.32
CA ASN A 100 5.40 5.62 -6.59
C ASN A 100 4.00 5.65 -7.20
N PRO A 101 3.36 4.50 -7.40
CA PRO A 101 1.97 4.47 -7.89
C PRO A 101 1.04 5.21 -6.93
N GLU A 102 0.03 5.88 -7.49
CA GLU A 102 -0.95 6.68 -6.76
C GLU A 102 -2.38 6.21 -7.04
N ILE A 103 -3.33 6.57 -6.16
CA ILE A 103 -4.73 6.13 -6.25
C ILE A 103 -5.49 6.63 -7.49
N THR A 104 -4.89 7.49 -8.29
CA THR A 104 -5.39 7.88 -9.62
C THR A 104 -5.39 6.71 -10.60
N LEU A 105 -4.53 5.68 -10.36
CA LEU A 105 -4.51 4.45 -11.14
C LEU A 105 -5.77 3.61 -10.87
N SER A 106 -6.24 2.90 -11.89
CA SER A 106 -7.29 1.90 -11.77
C SER A 106 -6.81 0.62 -11.07
N THR A 107 -5.51 0.35 -11.12
CA THR A 107 -4.85 -0.82 -10.48
C THR A 107 -4.69 -0.57 -8.98
N LYS A 108 -5.77 -0.78 -8.25
CA LYS A 108 -5.81 -0.64 -6.79
C LYS A 108 -6.85 -1.56 -6.17
N THR A 109 -6.66 -1.85 -4.88
CA THR A 109 -7.68 -2.47 -4.04
C THR A 109 -8.34 -1.43 -3.14
N THR A 110 -9.52 -1.75 -2.66
CA THR A 110 -10.26 -0.94 -1.67
C THR A 110 -10.65 -1.85 -0.51
N ASN A 111 -10.02 -1.66 0.63
CA ASN A 111 -10.23 -2.45 1.85
C ASN A 111 -11.19 -1.76 2.84
N GLY A 112 -11.85 -0.66 2.42
CA GLY A 112 -12.75 0.12 3.25
C GLY A 112 -12.05 1.00 4.27
N ALA A 113 -12.76 1.38 5.32
CA ALA A 113 -12.33 2.33 6.36
C ALA A 113 -11.54 1.62 7.47
N THR A 114 -10.46 0.91 7.15
CA THR A 114 -9.65 0.17 8.12
C THR A 114 -8.45 0.98 8.60
N SER A 115 -8.08 0.79 9.87
CA SER A 115 -6.81 1.20 10.45
C SER A 115 -6.05 -0.03 10.96
N GLY A 116 -4.75 0.10 11.21
CA GLY A 116 -3.91 -1.03 11.58
C GLY A 116 -3.40 -1.81 10.37
N THR A 117 -3.11 -3.10 10.56
CA THR A 117 -2.57 -3.97 9.51
C THR A 117 -3.70 -4.56 8.68
N PHE A 118 -3.50 -4.60 7.37
CA PHE A 118 -4.42 -5.21 6.42
C PHE A 118 -3.67 -6.03 5.36
N THR A 119 -4.38 -6.97 4.75
CA THR A 119 -3.93 -7.74 3.59
C THR A 119 -4.89 -7.55 2.43
N SER A 120 -4.40 -7.74 1.20
CA SER A 120 -5.18 -7.51 -0.01
C SER A 120 -4.65 -8.34 -1.16
N SER A 121 -5.53 -8.83 -2.02
CA SER A 121 -5.16 -9.56 -3.24
C SER A 121 -4.88 -8.58 -4.37
N ILE A 122 -3.72 -8.71 -4.99
CA ILE A 122 -3.30 -8.00 -6.19
C ILE A 122 -3.57 -8.94 -7.37
N THR A 123 -4.37 -8.51 -8.34
CA THR A 123 -4.80 -9.33 -9.47
C THR A 123 -4.65 -8.60 -10.80
N GLY A 124 -4.81 -9.30 -11.92
CA GLY A 124 -4.69 -8.71 -13.26
C GLY A 124 -3.24 -8.40 -13.64
N LEU A 125 -2.29 -9.14 -13.07
CA LEU A 125 -0.87 -8.99 -13.36
C LEU A 125 -0.48 -9.76 -14.63
N THR A 126 0.61 -9.34 -15.23
CA THR A 126 1.28 -10.02 -16.37
C THR A 126 2.46 -10.82 -15.84
N GLN A 127 2.65 -12.04 -16.32
CA GLN A 127 3.76 -12.91 -15.93
C GLN A 127 5.12 -12.27 -16.23
N GLY A 128 6.12 -12.56 -15.41
CA GLY A 128 7.50 -12.09 -15.57
C GLY A 128 7.67 -10.58 -15.53
N THR A 129 6.67 -9.86 -14.99
CA THR A 129 6.64 -8.39 -14.98
C THR A 129 6.93 -7.87 -13.60
N THR A 130 7.80 -6.86 -13.52
CA THR A 130 8.09 -6.14 -12.27
C THR A 130 7.07 -5.04 -12.06
N TYR A 131 6.49 -5.01 -10.86
CA TYR A 131 5.54 -4.01 -10.40
C TYR A 131 6.08 -3.26 -9.19
N TYR A 132 5.63 -2.02 -9.07
CA TYR A 132 5.77 -1.19 -7.88
C TYR A 132 4.43 -1.18 -7.15
N VAL A 133 4.45 -1.30 -5.82
CA VAL A 133 3.24 -1.30 -5.00
C VAL A 133 3.42 -0.42 -3.78
N ARG A 134 2.35 0.27 -3.39
CA ARG A 134 2.26 1.06 -2.15
C ARG A 134 0.95 0.78 -1.44
N ALA A 135 1.01 0.68 -0.13
CA ALA A 135 -0.18 0.79 0.71
C ALA A 135 -0.62 2.25 0.76
N TYR A 136 -1.92 2.49 0.84
CA TYR A 136 -2.47 3.84 0.97
C TYR A 136 -3.60 3.89 2.00
N ALA A 137 -3.83 5.08 2.55
CA ALA A 137 -4.99 5.40 3.36
C ALA A 137 -5.43 6.85 3.12
N THR A 138 -6.73 7.08 3.15
CA THR A 138 -7.36 8.38 2.89
C THR A 138 -8.27 8.75 4.04
N ASN A 139 -8.21 9.98 4.49
CA ASN A 139 -9.24 10.64 5.28
C ASN A 139 -9.70 11.92 4.56
N TYR A 140 -10.56 12.73 5.18
CA TYR A 140 -11.07 13.94 4.53
C TYR A 140 -9.99 15.02 4.27
N LEU A 141 -8.83 14.92 4.91
CA LEU A 141 -7.70 15.85 4.70
C LEU A 141 -6.79 15.43 3.54
N GLY A 142 -6.85 14.17 3.11
CA GLY A 142 -6.09 13.69 1.96
C GLY A 142 -5.65 12.24 2.08
N THR A 143 -4.84 11.81 1.11
CA THR A 143 -4.29 10.46 1.01
C THR A 143 -2.80 10.45 1.36
N SER A 144 -2.42 9.46 2.14
CA SER A 144 -1.02 9.14 2.43
C SER A 144 -0.67 7.75 1.91
N TYR A 145 0.62 7.57 1.60
CA TYR A 145 1.15 6.34 1.03
C TYR A 145 2.29 5.81 1.90
N GLY A 146 2.38 4.50 1.99
CA GLY A 146 3.51 3.80 2.57
C GLY A 146 4.74 3.77 1.63
N PRO A 147 5.84 3.13 2.07
CA PRO A 147 7.03 2.93 1.25
C PRO A 147 6.71 2.26 -0.08
N ASN A 148 7.47 2.61 -1.12
CA ASN A 148 7.39 1.96 -2.41
C ASN A 148 8.15 0.62 -2.36
N ILE A 149 7.47 -0.47 -2.69
CA ILE A 149 8.02 -1.83 -2.74
C ILE A 149 7.93 -2.34 -4.16
N THR A 150 8.90 -3.15 -4.58
CA THR A 150 8.90 -3.83 -5.88
C THR A 150 8.69 -5.33 -5.70
N PHE A 151 8.05 -5.96 -6.67
CA PHE A 151 7.96 -7.41 -6.80
C PHE A 151 7.86 -7.79 -8.26
N THR A 152 8.24 -9.03 -8.59
CA THR A 152 8.15 -9.56 -9.95
C THR A 152 7.27 -10.81 -9.93
N THR A 153 6.31 -10.88 -10.83
CA THR A 153 5.46 -12.07 -11.00
C THR A 153 6.29 -13.24 -11.55
N VAL A 154 5.92 -14.45 -11.15
CA VAL A 154 6.60 -15.65 -11.62
C VAL A 154 6.23 -15.95 -13.09
N THR A 155 7.05 -16.78 -13.73
CA THR A 155 6.82 -17.31 -15.09
C THR A 155 6.69 -18.83 -15.05
N THR A 156 6.31 -19.45 -16.15
CA THR A 156 6.47 -20.89 -16.34
C THR A 156 7.96 -21.23 -16.39
N PRO A 157 8.36 -22.45 -15.98
CA PRO A 157 9.74 -22.91 -16.15
C PRO A 157 10.18 -22.87 -17.60
N THR A 158 11.46 -22.66 -17.85
CA THR A 158 12.05 -22.72 -19.18
C THR A 158 12.84 -24.01 -19.34
N VAL A 159 12.46 -24.80 -20.34
CA VAL A 159 13.25 -25.95 -20.79
C VAL A 159 14.08 -25.51 -21.98
N SER A 160 15.39 -25.44 -21.84
CA SER A 160 16.31 -24.91 -22.85
C SER A 160 16.77 -25.95 -23.87
N ALA A 161 16.76 -27.24 -23.51
CA ALA A 161 17.17 -28.30 -24.41
C ALA A 161 16.50 -29.62 -24.04
N THR A 162 16.17 -30.40 -25.09
CA THR A 162 15.90 -31.83 -24.99
C THR A 162 17.18 -32.57 -25.32
N ALA A 163 17.63 -33.44 -24.42
CA ALA A 163 18.83 -34.23 -24.67
C ALA A 163 18.62 -35.23 -25.82
N THR A 164 19.69 -35.49 -26.55
CA THR A 164 19.69 -36.53 -27.57
C THR A 164 19.30 -37.87 -26.94
N VAL A 165 18.39 -38.58 -27.57
CA VAL A 165 17.95 -39.90 -27.11
C VAL A 165 19.10 -40.89 -27.33
N THR A 166 19.43 -41.67 -26.32
CA THR A 166 20.50 -42.66 -26.31
C THR A 166 20.01 -44.01 -25.79
N SER A 167 20.89 -45.00 -25.77
CA SER A 167 20.60 -46.36 -25.26
C SER A 167 19.30 -46.96 -25.87
N ILE A 168 19.12 -46.79 -27.16
CA ILE A 168 17.93 -47.27 -27.89
C ILE A 168 17.98 -48.79 -28.01
N THR A 169 16.92 -49.44 -27.53
CA THR A 169 16.72 -50.90 -27.65
C THR A 169 15.41 -51.19 -28.40
N GLY A 170 15.01 -52.46 -28.48
CA GLY A 170 13.71 -52.84 -29.07
C GLY A 170 12.48 -52.33 -28.31
N THR A 171 12.65 -51.96 -27.01
CA THR A 171 11.55 -51.60 -26.12
C THR A 171 11.83 -50.42 -25.23
N SER A 172 13.03 -49.82 -25.29
CA SER A 172 13.42 -48.72 -24.39
C SER A 172 14.39 -47.75 -25.07
N ALA A 173 14.47 -46.55 -24.54
CA ALA A 173 15.46 -45.53 -24.85
C ALA A 173 15.65 -44.60 -23.65
N THR A 174 16.80 -43.95 -23.61
CA THR A 174 17.10 -42.96 -22.57
C THR A 174 16.99 -41.54 -23.14
N GLY A 175 16.15 -40.71 -22.58
CA GLY A 175 15.96 -39.32 -22.95
C GLY A 175 16.05 -38.40 -21.75
N GLY A 176 16.16 -37.12 -21.99
CA GLY A 176 16.26 -36.12 -20.93
C GLY A 176 16.13 -34.68 -21.45
N GLY A 177 16.43 -33.73 -20.62
CA GLY A 177 16.41 -32.30 -20.97
C GLY A 177 17.04 -31.41 -19.89
N THR A 178 17.21 -30.15 -20.21
CA THR A 178 17.76 -29.14 -19.32
C THR A 178 16.72 -28.09 -19.00
N ILE A 179 16.41 -27.92 -17.73
CA ILE A 179 15.60 -26.80 -17.21
C ILE A 179 16.57 -25.67 -16.92
N SER A 180 16.50 -24.58 -17.65
CA SER A 180 17.39 -23.41 -17.50
C SER A 180 16.85 -22.36 -16.52
N SER A 181 15.57 -22.40 -16.21
CA SER A 181 14.92 -21.52 -15.23
C SER A 181 13.70 -22.20 -14.62
N ASP A 182 13.53 -22.03 -13.31
CA ASP A 182 12.31 -22.44 -12.59
C ASP A 182 11.16 -21.41 -12.73
N GLY A 183 11.44 -20.24 -13.34
CA GLY A 183 10.47 -19.15 -13.50
C GLY A 183 10.16 -18.40 -12.22
N GLY A 184 10.97 -18.56 -11.16
CA GLY A 184 10.77 -17.95 -9.84
C GLY A 184 9.81 -18.72 -8.91
N ALA A 185 9.47 -19.97 -9.32
CA ALA A 185 8.69 -20.91 -8.50
C ALA A 185 9.27 -22.32 -8.63
N ALA A 186 9.21 -23.11 -7.56
CA ALA A 186 9.79 -24.46 -7.55
C ALA A 186 9.18 -25.34 -8.65
N VAL A 187 10.01 -26.03 -9.39
CA VAL A 187 9.59 -27.04 -10.38
C VAL A 187 9.10 -28.28 -9.64
N THR A 188 7.82 -28.58 -9.71
CA THR A 188 7.17 -29.69 -9.00
C THR A 188 7.18 -30.99 -9.79
N ALA A 189 7.34 -30.92 -11.11
CA ALA A 189 7.43 -32.09 -11.97
C ALA A 189 8.32 -31.80 -13.18
N ARG A 190 9.05 -32.81 -13.62
CA ARG A 190 9.84 -32.79 -14.85
C ARG A 190 9.84 -34.17 -15.47
N GLY A 191 9.98 -34.25 -16.80
CA GLY A 191 9.99 -35.53 -17.49
C GLY A 191 10.22 -35.35 -18.97
N VAL A 192 10.16 -36.47 -19.71
CA VAL A 192 10.20 -36.50 -21.15
C VAL A 192 8.83 -36.93 -21.66
N PHE A 193 8.29 -36.18 -22.59
CA PHE A 193 7.07 -36.51 -23.30
C PHE A 193 7.44 -37.10 -24.66
N GLY A 194 6.86 -38.22 -25.02
CA GLY A 194 7.04 -38.89 -26.34
C GLY A 194 5.70 -39.22 -26.94
N ASP A 195 5.59 -39.08 -28.26
CA ASP A 195 4.43 -39.48 -29.03
C ASP A 195 4.85 -40.42 -30.17
N ILE A 196 3.97 -41.32 -30.52
CA ILE A 196 4.15 -42.22 -31.67
C ILE A 196 3.45 -41.57 -32.87
N LEU A 197 4.25 -40.98 -33.78
CA LEU A 197 3.73 -40.57 -35.09
C LEU A 197 3.24 -41.80 -35.82
N ARG A 198 1.95 -42.06 -35.81
CA ARG A 198 1.35 -43.01 -36.76
C ARG A 198 1.47 -42.41 -38.16
N LEU A 199 2.31 -42.99 -38.99
CA LEU A 199 2.32 -42.78 -40.46
C LEU A 199 1.02 -43.33 -41.06
N SER A 200 -0.11 -42.67 -40.78
CA SER A 200 -1.39 -43.01 -41.41
C SER A 200 -2.06 -41.75 -41.92
N ASP A 201 -1.41 -41.07 -42.87
CA ASP A 201 -2.08 -40.21 -43.84
C ASP A 201 -1.15 -39.87 -45.01
N LYS A 202 -0.91 -40.86 -45.82
CA LYS A 202 -0.61 -40.69 -47.24
C LYS A 202 -1.53 -41.63 -47.99
N GLY A 203 -2.81 -41.22 -48.13
CA GLY A 203 -3.71 -41.66 -49.16
C GLY A 203 -3.88 -40.54 -50.15
#